data_02952c42704e98d013fc20d41744d721
#
_entry.id   02952c42704e98d013fc20d41744d721
#
_cell.length_a   1.000
_cell.length_b   1.000
_cell.length_c   1.000
_cell.angle_alpha   90.00
_cell.angle_beta   90.00
_cell.angle_gamma   90.00
#
_symmetry.space_group_name_H-M   'P 1'
#
loop_
_entity.id
_entity.type
_entity.pdbx_description
1 polymer ?
#
loop_
_entity_poly.entity_id
_entity_poly.type
_entity_poly.pdbx_seq_one_letter_code
_entity_poly.pdbx_strand_id
1 'polypeptide(L)'
;MKYHILSATRSLGLLPMFDRMAFLRKRARTARSNRAFIARHPGFAVPPEDLAFDAYNKVDWVDYREVGLAHAALFARLIRTHLPDAQALRVLEWGCGPGRLIRHMPVLLSGRSPALTGTDYNPATIDWCRAHLPGIDFALNGLAPPLPFPDNSFDAVYNFSVFTHLSADMHRDWTAELHRILRPGGLMIATTHGDHYRYLLTQKREMGAYDRGELVTQARFTEGKKWYFAVHPPVWVRGHLLAAFERVEQVAPGPDAGMMQDVWIGFKPHG
;
A
#
# COMPACT_ATOMS: atom_id res chain seq x y z
N MET A 1 -6.58 11.08 -25.25
CA MET A 1 -7.62 12.05 -24.87
C MET A 1 -7.82 12.19 -23.36
N LYS A 2 -8.01 11.13 -22.56
CA LYS A 2 -8.13 11.24 -21.07
C LYS A 2 -6.93 11.93 -20.40
N TYR A 3 -5.70 11.69 -20.85
CA TYR A 3 -4.47 12.21 -20.24
C TYR A 3 -4.22 13.70 -20.54
N HIS A 4 -4.61 14.19 -21.71
CA HIS A 4 -4.52 15.62 -22.04
C HIS A 4 -5.52 16.47 -21.23
N ILE A 5 -6.69 15.91 -20.94
CA ILE A 5 -7.69 16.56 -20.07
C ILE A 5 -7.15 16.63 -18.62
N LEU A 6 -6.56 15.57 -18.11
CA LEU A 6 -5.90 15.55 -16.80
C LEU A 6 -4.75 16.56 -16.71
N SER A 7 -3.95 16.71 -17.76
CA SER A 7 -2.85 17.68 -17.79
C SER A 7 -3.37 19.13 -17.77
N ALA A 8 -4.42 19.45 -18.52
CA ALA A 8 -5.03 20.79 -18.56
C ALA A 8 -5.74 21.15 -17.24
N THR A 9 -6.45 20.21 -16.62
CA THR A 9 -7.11 20.43 -15.31
C THR A 9 -6.11 20.62 -14.18
N ARG A 10 -4.92 20.05 -14.30
CA ARG A 10 -3.79 20.21 -13.36
C ARG A 10 -3.28 21.66 -13.35
N SER A 11 -3.08 22.25 -14.52
CA SER A 11 -2.56 23.62 -14.65
C SER A 11 -3.55 24.69 -14.17
N LEU A 12 -4.84 24.37 -14.08
CA LEU A 12 -5.91 25.30 -13.70
C LEU A 12 -6.34 25.21 -12.22
N GLY A 13 -5.69 24.38 -11.40
CA GLY A 13 -6.06 24.22 -9.98
C GLY A 13 -7.43 23.57 -9.74
N LEU A 14 -8.04 22.97 -10.76
CA LEU A 14 -9.38 22.40 -10.71
C LEU A 14 -9.45 20.97 -10.16
N LEU A 15 -8.32 20.38 -9.79
CA LEU A 15 -8.23 19.00 -9.30
C LEU A 15 -9.17 18.71 -8.11
N PRO A 16 -9.26 19.56 -7.07
CA PRO A 16 -10.14 19.27 -5.94
C PRO A 16 -11.61 19.16 -6.35
N MET A 17 -12.04 19.98 -7.32
CA MET A 17 -13.40 19.93 -7.85
C MET A 17 -13.66 18.63 -8.63
N PHE A 18 -12.73 18.24 -9.51
CA PHE A 18 -12.83 16.97 -10.24
C PHE A 18 -12.81 15.76 -9.34
N ASP A 19 -11.97 15.80 -8.30
CA ASP A 19 -11.90 14.75 -7.29
C ASP A 19 -13.21 14.61 -6.51
N ARG A 20 -13.79 15.74 -6.12
CA ARG A 20 -15.09 15.77 -5.46
C ARG A 20 -16.20 15.23 -6.37
N MET A 21 -16.20 15.61 -7.64
CA MET A 21 -17.16 15.07 -8.62
C MET A 21 -16.98 13.56 -8.84
N ALA A 22 -15.73 13.09 -8.93
CA ALA A 22 -15.43 11.68 -9.04
C ALA A 22 -15.90 10.88 -7.80
N PHE A 23 -15.68 11.42 -6.60
CA PHE A 23 -16.20 10.88 -5.35
C PHE A 23 -17.73 10.75 -5.38
N LEU A 24 -18.44 11.84 -5.63
CA LEU A 24 -19.91 11.84 -5.66
C LEU A 24 -20.48 10.87 -6.69
N ARG A 25 -19.85 10.79 -7.87
CA ARG A 25 -20.25 9.85 -8.93
C ARG A 25 -20.04 8.38 -8.51
N LYS A 26 -18.89 8.06 -7.90
CA LYS A 26 -18.60 6.69 -7.43
C LYS A 26 -19.53 6.31 -6.30
N ARG A 27 -19.72 7.19 -5.33
CA ARG A 27 -20.67 7.04 -4.23
C ARG A 27 -22.10 6.75 -4.71
N ALA A 28 -22.59 7.54 -5.66
CA ALA A 28 -23.93 7.35 -6.21
C ALA A 28 -24.07 5.99 -6.93
N ARG A 29 -23.03 5.57 -7.67
CA ARG A 29 -23.03 4.29 -8.41
C ARG A 29 -23.12 3.09 -7.50
N THR A 30 -22.45 3.13 -6.35
CA THR A 30 -22.37 2.00 -5.43
C THR A 30 -23.34 2.08 -4.26
N ALA A 31 -24.14 3.13 -4.17
CA ALA A 31 -25.03 3.37 -3.03
C ALA A 31 -26.00 2.20 -2.75
N ARG A 32 -26.54 1.57 -3.80
CA ARG A 32 -27.48 0.43 -3.66
C ARG A 32 -26.74 -0.84 -3.21
N SER A 33 -25.60 -1.16 -3.86
CA SER A 33 -24.79 -2.34 -3.52
C SER A 33 -24.20 -2.21 -2.12
N ASN A 34 -23.75 -1.01 -1.74
CA ASN A 34 -23.21 -0.74 -0.41
C ASN A 34 -24.26 -0.91 0.69
N ARG A 35 -25.49 -0.42 0.51
CA ARG A 35 -26.59 -0.68 1.45
C ARG A 35 -26.90 -2.16 1.58
N ALA A 36 -26.95 -2.88 0.46
CA ALA A 36 -27.18 -4.31 0.47
C ALA A 36 -26.03 -5.08 1.12
N PHE A 37 -24.80 -4.64 0.95
CA PHE A 37 -23.62 -5.21 1.61
C PHE A 37 -23.72 -5.04 3.13
N ILE A 38 -23.97 -3.84 3.63
CA ILE A 38 -24.09 -3.55 5.07
C ILE A 38 -25.20 -4.38 5.70
N ALA A 39 -26.34 -4.49 5.04
CA ALA A 39 -27.45 -5.29 5.54
C ALA A 39 -27.12 -6.80 5.63
N ARG A 40 -26.31 -7.32 4.70
CA ARG A 40 -25.89 -8.74 4.70
C ARG A 40 -24.71 -9.03 5.63
N HIS A 41 -23.93 -8.02 5.99
CA HIS A 41 -22.72 -8.16 6.79
C HIS A 41 -22.72 -7.17 7.98
N PRO A 42 -23.67 -7.27 8.94
CA PRO A 42 -23.83 -6.28 10.02
C PRO A 42 -22.61 -6.18 10.96
N GLY A 43 -21.80 -7.25 11.04
CA GLY A 43 -20.57 -7.27 11.84
C GLY A 43 -19.32 -6.80 11.08
N PHE A 44 -19.43 -6.42 9.80
CA PHE A 44 -18.30 -5.96 9.03
C PHE A 44 -18.24 -4.42 9.06
N ALA A 45 -17.36 -3.88 9.89
CA ALA A 45 -17.14 -2.44 9.96
C ALA A 45 -16.66 -1.89 8.61
N VAL A 46 -17.41 -0.97 8.02
CA VAL A 46 -17.02 -0.24 6.80
C VAL A 46 -16.52 1.16 7.18
N PRO A 47 -15.42 1.64 6.56
CA PRO A 47 -14.90 2.96 6.86
C PRO A 47 -15.81 4.08 6.30
N PRO A 48 -15.65 5.32 6.78
CA PRO A 48 -16.21 6.49 6.12
C PRO A 48 -15.86 6.50 4.63
N GLU A 49 -16.83 6.88 3.80
CA GLU A 49 -16.71 6.84 2.33
C GLU A 49 -15.58 7.71 1.80
N ASP A 50 -15.32 8.84 2.46
CA ASP A 50 -14.23 9.77 2.14
C ASP A 50 -12.86 9.17 2.45
N LEU A 51 -12.69 8.50 3.58
CA LEU A 51 -11.44 7.80 3.93
C LEU A 51 -11.15 6.65 2.93
N ALA A 52 -12.18 5.87 2.59
CA ALA A 52 -12.04 4.81 1.58
C ALA A 52 -11.69 5.38 0.20
N PHE A 53 -12.32 6.49 -0.18
CA PHE A 53 -12.04 7.15 -1.45
C PHE A 53 -10.64 7.77 -1.50
N ASP A 54 -10.18 8.37 -0.42
CA ASP A 54 -8.82 8.92 -0.34
C ASP A 54 -7.77 7.80 -0.48
N ALA A 55 -7.93 6.71 0.26
CA ALA A 55 -6.97 5.60 0.28
C ALA A 55 -7.01 4.71 -0.98
N TYR A 56 -8.20 4.42 -1.52
CA TYR A 56 -8.38 3.39 -2.56
C TYR A 56 -9.01 3.92 -3.85
N ASN A 57 -9.34 5.20 -3.89
CA ASN A 57 -10.07 5.81 -5.01
C ASN A 57 -11.38 5.06 -5.36
N LYS A 58 -11.97 4.36 -4.39
CA LYS A 58 -13.21 3.58 -4.52
C LYS A 58 -14.09 3.76 -3.28
N VAL A 59 -15.41 3.62 -3.48
CA VAL A 59 -16.44 3.60 -2.43
C VAL A 59 -17.33 2.38 -2.71
N ASP A 60 -16.77 1.18 -2.63
CA ASP A 60 -17.44 -0.09 -2.93
C ASP A 60 -17.07 -1.11 -1.87
N TRP A 61 -18.04 -1.48 -1.01
CA TRP A 61 -17.77 -2.34 0.14
C TRP A 61 -17.59 -3.82 -0.23
N VAL A 62 -18.14 -4.26 -1.37
CA VAL A 62 -17.88 -5.59 -1.90
C VAL A 62 -16.41 -5.66 -2.35
N ASP A 63 -15.99 -4.72 -3.20
CA ASP A 63 -14.59 -4.62 -3.66
C ASP A 63 -13.61 -4.41 -2.47
N TYR A 64 -13.99 -3.58 -1.50
CA TYR A 64 -13.18 -3.33 -0.30
C TYR A 64 -12.90 -4.63 0.47
N ARG A 65 -13.92 -5.48 0.66
CA ARG A 65 -13.79 -6.76 1.35
C ARG A 65 -13.07 -7.80 0.50
N GLU A 66 -13.54 -8.05 -0.72
CA GLU A 66 -13.06 -9.18 -1.54
C GLU A 66 -11.64 -8.96 -2.05
N VAL A 67 -11.35 -7.76 -2.59
CA VAL A 67 -10.00 -7.41 -3.03
C VAL A 67 -9.05 -7.28 -1.83
N GLY A 68 -9.53 -6.73 -0.71
CA GLY A 68 -8.76 -6.67 0.53
C GLY A 68 -8.37 -8.05 1.03
N LEU A 69 -9.30 -9.00 1.04
CA LEU A 69 -9.05 -10.40 1.43
C LEU A 69 -8.06 -11.08 0.47
N ALA A 70 -8.24 -10.92 -0.85
CA ALA A 70 -7.36 -11.55 -1.84
C ALA A 70 -5.90 -11.06 -1.71
N HIS A 71 -5.71 -9.74 -1.57
CA HIS A 71 -4.37 -9.17 -1.36
C HIS A 71 -3.77 -9.56 -0.01
N ALA A 72 -4.57 -9.54 1.06
CA ALA A 72 -4.12 -9.99 2.38
C ALA A 72 -3.73 -11.48 2.38
N ALA A 73 -4.48 -12.32 1.68
CA ALA A 73 -4.18 -13.75 1.54
C ALA A 73 -2.85 -14.00 0.82
N LEU A 74 -2.54 -13.21 -0.23
CA LEU A 74 -1.24 -13.26 -0.89
C LEU A 74 -0.12 -12.92 0.11
N PHE A 75 -0.23 -11.81 0.83
CA PHE A 75 0.81 -11.36 1.77
C PHE A 75 0.97 -12.34 2.95
N ALA A 76 -0.14 -12.82 3.50
CA ALA A 76 -0.10 -13.84 4.56
C ALA A 76 0.56 -15.14 4.09
N ARG A 77 0.28 -15.58 2.85
CA ARG A 77 0.94 -16.73 2.24
C ARG A 77 2.44 -16.52 2.12
N LEU A 78 2.89 -15.35 1.61
CA LEU A 78 4.31 -15.03 1.49
C LEU A 78 5.01 -15.00 2.85
N ILE A 79 4.41 -14.37 3.86
CA ILE A 79 4.93 -14.37 5.25
C ILE A 79 5.06 -15.80 5.78
N ARG A 80 4.03 -16.62 5.63
CA ARG A 80 4.05 -18.02 6.10
C ARG A 80 5.10 -18.87 5.39
N THR A 81 5.29 -18.65 4.09
CA THR A 81 6.26 -19.39 3.28
C THR A 81 7.69 -19.08 3.68
N HIS A 82 7.99 -17.80 3.93
CA HIS A 82 9.37 -17.37 4.18
C HIS A 82 9.73 -17.28 5.66
N LEU A 83 8.75 -17.33 6.55
CA LEU A 83 8.96 -17.39 8.01
C LEU A 83 8.23 -18.62 8.60
N PRO A 84 8.56 -19.85 8.18
CA PRO A 84 7.77 -21.05 8.53
C PRO A 84 7.78 -21.36 10.02
N ASP A 85 8.88 -21.07 10.71
CA ASP A 85 9.11 -21.45 12.12
C ASP A 85 8.73 -20.37 13.14
N ALA A 86 8.33 -19.18 12.68
CA ALA A 86 7.97 -18.09 13.58
C ALA A 86 6.61 -18.36 14.26
N GLN A 87 6.62 -18.55 15.58
CA GLN A 87 5.42 -18.86 16.39
C GLN A 87 4.68 -17.61 16.87
N ALA A 88 5.40 -16.53 17.23
CA ALA A 88 4.85 -15.26 17.68
C ALA A 88 5.24 -14.16 16.69
N LEU A 89 4.55 -14.13 15.55
CA LEU A 89 4.82 -13.18 14.47
C LEU A 89 4.46 -11.75 14.87
N ARG A 90 5.41 -10.82 14.73
CA ARG A 90 5.18 -9.38 14.81
C ARG A 90 5.14 -8.81 13.39
N VAL A 91 3.98 -8.37 12.94
CA VAL A 91 3.76 -7.96 11.56
C VAL A 91 3.25 -6.53 11.50
N LEU A 92 3.90 -5.70 10.69
CA LEU A 92 3.49 -4.32 10.43
C LEU A 92 2.91 -4.18 9.03
N GLU A 93 1.74 -3.54 8.92
CA GLU A 93 1.28 -2.91 7.67
C GLU A 93 1.62 -1.42 7.71
N TRP A 94 2.59 -0.99 6.90
CA TRP A 94 2.92 0.42 6.73
C TRP A 94 2.07 1.04 5.63
N GLY A 95 1.35 2.13 5.96
CA GLY A 95 0.35 2.75 5.10
C GLY A 95 -0.93 1.90 5.01
N CYS A 96 -1.45 1.49 6.17
CA CYS A 96 -2.59 0.56 6.24
C CYS A 96 -3.91 1.15 5.73
N GLY A 97 -3.97 2.48 5.52
CA GLY A 97 -5.23 3.14 5.20
C GLY A 97 -6.30 2.76 6.23
N PRO A 98 -7.59 2.79 5.90
CA PRO A 98 -8.64 2.34 6.80
C PRO A 98 -8.72 0.79 6.93
N GLY A 99 -7.58 0.10 6.96
CA GLY A 99 -7.46 -1.29 7.36
C GLY A 99 -7.99 -2.33 6.36
N ARG A 100 -7.93 -2.03 5.05
CA ARG A 100 -8.47 -2.94 4.02
C ARG A 100 -7.83 -4.33 4.01
N LEU A 101 -6.51 -4.41 4.24
CA LEU A 101 -5.77 -5.66 4.23
C LEU A 101 -5.58 -6.19 5.65
N ILE A 102 -5.08 -5.37 6.57
CA ILE A 102 -4.68 -5.81 7.90
C ILE A 102 -5.81 -6.47 8.69
N ARG A 103 -7.05 -6.05 8.48
CA ARG A 103 -8.23 -6.63 9.14
C ARG A 103 -8.45 -8.13 8.87
N HIS A 104 -7.88 -8.66 7.79
CA HIS A 104 -7.96 -10.08 7.44
C HIS A 104 -6.81 -10.91 8.02
N MET A 105 -5.71 -10.25 8.41
CA MET A 105 -4.49 -10.91 8.90
C MET A 105 -4.69 -11.74 10.15
N PRO A 106 -5.53 -11.38 11.14
CA PRO A 106 -5.76 -12.23 12.32
C PRO A 106 -6.21 -13.64 11.97
N VAL A 107 -7.10 -13.78 10.98
CA VAL A 107 -7.60 -15.08 10.51
C VAL A 107 -6.58 -15.78 9.61
N LEU A 108 -5.96 -15.03 8.69
CA LEU A 108 -5.03 -15.59 7.70
C LEU A 108 -3.70 -16.06 8.32
N LEU A 109 -3.31 -15.47 9.45
CA LEU A 109 -2.12 -15.86 10.23
C LEU A 109 -2.49 -16.62 11.51
N SER A 110 -3.73 -17.08 11.63
CA SER A 110 -4.16 -17.89 12.78
C SER A 110 -3.26 -19.11 12.98
N GLY A 111 -3.04 -19.51 14.23
CA GLY A 111 -2.08 -20.55 14.61
C GLY A 111 -0.63 -20.07 14.81
N ARG A 112 -0.35 -18.77 14.58
CA ARG A 112 0.98 -18.16 14.80
C ARG A 112 1.01 -17.03 15.83
N SER A 113 -0.09 -16.85 16.58
CA SER A 113 -0.26 -15.81 17.59
C SER A 113 0.28 -14.44 17.11
N PRO A 114 -0.22 -13.90 15.97
CA PRO A 114 0.35 -12.71 15.39
C PRO A 114 0.05 -11.48 16.24
N ALA A 115 1.08 -10.69 16.55
CA ALA A 115 0.94 -9.30 16.99
C ALA A 115 0.93 -8.42 15.73
N LEU A 116 -0.21 -7.82 15.44
CA LEU A 116 -0.44 -7.04 14.22
C LEU A 116 -0.44 -5.55 14.54
N THR A 117 0.29 -4.79 13.76
CA THR A 117 0.33 -3.33 13.86
C THR A 117 0.05 -2.71 12.50
N GLY A 118 -0.80 -1.70 12.45
CA GLY A 118 -1.04 -0.86 11.29
C GLY A 118 -0.53 0.55 11.53
N THR A 119 0.08 1.19 10.51
CA THR A 119 0.42 2.61 10.59
C THR A 119 -0.07 3.35 9.35
N ASP A 120 -0.45 4.60 9.54
CA ASP A 120 -0.82 5.52 8.47
C ASP A 120 -0.52 6.96 8.91
N TYR A 121 -0.32 7.87 7.96
CA TYR A 121 -0.07 9.29 8.25
C TYR A 121 -1.36 10.10 8.45
N ASN A 122 -2.52 9.53 8.15
CA ASN A 122 -3.81 10.21 8.30
C ASN A 122 -4.42 9.91 9.68
N PRO A 123 -4.52 10.91 10.58
CA PRO A 123 -5.04 10.70 11.93
C PRO A 123 -6.48 10.19 11.95
N ALA A 124 -7.36 10.69 11.07
CA ALA A 124 -8.75 10.22 11.00
C ALA A 124 -8.86 8.74 10.61
N THR A 125 -7.94 8.27 9.77
CA THR A 125 -7.82 6.85 9.40
C THR A 125 -7.43 6.00 10.60
N ILE A 126 -6.41 6.42 11.33
CA ILE A 126 -5.91 5.70 12.53
C ILE A 126 -6.97 5.67 13.63
N ASP A 127 -7.65 6.79 13.87
CA ASP A 127 -8.72 6.86 14.89
C ASP A 127 -9.88 5.93 14.54
N TRP A 128 -10.26 5.89 13.26
CA TRP A 128 -11.28 4.95 12.80
C TRP A 128 -10.83 3.49 12.98
N CYS A 129 -9.61 3.15 12.60
CA CYS A 129 -9.08 1.79 12.76
C CYS A 129 -9.06 1.34 14.22
N ARG A 130 -8.58 2.18 15.12
CA ARG A 130 -8.57 1.90 16.57
C ARG A 130 -9.96 1.61 17.11
N ALA A 131 -10.96 2.36 16.65
CA ALA A 131 -12.34 2.21 17.13
C ALA A 131 -13.05 0.97 16.56
N HIS A 132 -12.65 0.46 15.39
CA HIS A 132 -13.45 -0.50 14.65
C HIS A 132 -12.73 -1.83 14.31
N LEU A 133 -11.43 -1.92 14.53
CA LEU A 133 -10.63 -3.12 14.23
C LEU A 133 -9.93 -3.64 15.49
N PRO A 134 -10.68 -4.24 16.44
CA PRO A 134 -10.11 -4.71 17.69
C PRO A 134 -9.09 -5.84 17.47
N GLY A 135 -8.11 -5.96 18.38
CA GLY A 135 -7.05 -6.98 18.31
C GLY A 135 -5.91 -6.64 17.35
N ILE A 136 -5.89 -5.42 16.83
CA ILE A 136 -4.81 -4.88 16.00
C ILE A 136 -4.38 -3.55 16.62
N ASP A 137 -3.08 -3.35 16.77
CA ASP A 137 -2.52 -2.08 17.24
C ASP A 137 -2.40 -1.08 16.08
N PHE A 138 -2.67 0.19 16.35
CA PHE A 138 -2.55 1.24 15.33
C PHE A 138 -1.74 2.43 15.85
N ALA A 139 -0.77 2.88 15.06
CA ALA A 139 0.06 4.03 15.36
C ALA A 139 0.03 5.07 14.22
N LEU A 140 -0.04 6.34 14.59
CA LEU A 140 0.10 7.44 13.65
C LEU A 140 1.59 7.60 13.30
N ASN A 141 1.90 7.75 12.02
CA ASN A 141 3.24 8.14 11.56
C ASN A 141 3.22 9.48 10.83
N GLY A 142 4.39 10.07 10.62
CA GLY A 142 4.54 11.23 9.75
C GLY A 142 4.52 10.85 8.27
N LEU A 143 4.49 11.83 7.37
CA LEU A 143 4.73 11.60 5.95
C LEU A 143 6.17 11.11 5.71
N ALA A 144 7.13 11.64 6.48
CA ALA A 144 8.52 11.21 6.53
C ALA A 144 8.78 10.32 7.75
N PRO A 145 9.82 9.43 7.72
CA PRO A 145 10.25 8.69 8.91
C PRO A 145 10.74 9.63 10.01
N PRO A 146 10.90 9.15 11.28
CA PRO A 146 10.87 7.75 11.68
C PRO A 146 9.49 7.24 12.11
N LEU A 147 9.37 5.91 12.21
CA LEU A 147 8.27 5.24 12.89
C LEU A 147 8.52 5.17 14.40
N PRO A 148 7.46 5.16 15.23
CA PRO A 148 7.59 5.14 16.70
C PRO A 148 7.89 3.74 17.25
N PHE A 149 8.77 2.98 16.56
CA PHE A 149 9.15 1.63 16.96
C PHE A 149 10.68 1.50 17.15
N PRO A 150 11.11 0.70 18.12
CA PRO A 150 12.53 0.36 18.28
C PRO A 150 13.09 -0.39 17.06
N ASP A 151 14.42 -0.46 16.96
CA ASP A 151 15.11 -1.33 16.02
C ASP A 151 14.68 -2.79 16.21
N ASN A 152 14.64 -3.56 15.14
CA ASN A 152 14.36 -4.99 15.17
C ASN A 152 13.03 -5.39 15.83
N SER A 153 11.99 -4.55 15.68
CA SER A 153 10.67 -4.75 16.29
C SER A 153 9.78 -5.74 15.57
N PHE A 154 9.99 -5.95 14.26
CA PHE A 154 9.06 -6.72 13.43
C PHE A 154 9.76 -7.88 12.71
N ASP A 155 9.03 -8.98 12.57
CA ASP A 155 9.44 -10.15 11.79
C ASP A 155 9.14 -9.94 10.30
N ALA A 156 8.02 -9.29 10.01
CA ALA A 156 7.61 -8.91 8.66
C ALA A 156 7.01 -7.50 8.64
N VAL A 157 7.36 -6.76 7.60
CA VAL A 157 6.72 -5.48 7.26
C VAL A 157 6.15 -5.61 5.86
N TYR A 158 4.92 -5.18 5.65
CA TYR A 158 4.38 -5.11 4.30
C TYR A 158 3.70 -3.76 4.04
N ASN A 159 3.63 -3.38 2.77
CA ASN A 159 2.87 -2.23 2.32
C ASN A 159 2.21 -2.50 0.97
N PHE A 160 1.06 -1.87 0.76
CA PHE A 160 0.34 -1.93 -0.49
C PHE A 160 0.21 -0.53 -1.09
N SER A 161 0.89 -0.31 -2.23
CA SER A 161 0.79 0.95 -3.00
C SER A 161 1.28 2.21 -2.27
N VAL A 162 2.15 2.11 -1.26
CA VAL A 162 2.68 3.28 -0.55
C VAL A 162 3.82 3.91 -1.35
N PHE A 163 4.82 3.14 -1.74
CA PHE A 163 5.96 3.63 -2.54
C PHE A 163 5.51 4.27 -3.86
N THR A 164 4.38 3.87 -4.39
CA THR A 164 3.84 4.43 -5.63
C THR A 164 3.44 5.92 -5.53
N HIS A 165 3.47 6.50 -4.33
CA HIS A 165 3.11 7.89 -4.05
C HIS A 165 4.25 8.70 -3.43
N LEU A 166 5.49 8.22 -3.52
CA LEU A 166 6.66 8.83 -2.88
C LEU A 166 7.73 9.26 -3.89
N SER A 167 8.56 10.23 -3.51
CA SER A 167 9.74 10.68 -4.26
C SER A 167 10.90 9.69 -4.10
N ALA A 168 11.94 9.84 -4.92
CA ALA A 168 13.16 9.03 -4.81
C ALA A 168 13.83 9.15 -3.44
N ASP A 169 13.86 10.36 -2.86
CA ASP A 169 14.42 10.58 -1.53
C ASP A 169 13.61 9.86 -0.46
N MET A 170 12.28 9.98 -0.53
CA MET A 170 11.40 9.29 0.40
C MET A 170 11.43 7.76 0.25
N HIS A 171 11.68 7.24 -0.94
CA HIS A 171 11.92 5.80 -1.11
C HIS A 171 13.14 5.35 -0.30
N ARG A 172 14.26 6.08 -0.43
CA ARG A 172 15.51 5.78 0.31
C ARG A 172 15.28 5.85 1.82
N ASP A 173 14.70 6.97 2.28
CA ASP A 173 14.54 7.25 3.70
C ASP A 173 13.57 6.25 4.37
N TRP A 174 12.44 5.94 3.73
CA TRP A 174 11.50 4.94 4.19
C TRP A 174 12.06 3.52 4.13
N THR A 175 12.79 3.17 3.08
CA THR A 175 13.39 1.83 3.01
C THR A 175 14.41 1.62 4.12
N ALA A 176 15.24 2.64 4.42
CA ALA A 176 16.17 2.59 5.55
C ALA A 176 15.42 2.41 6.88
N GLU A 177 14.31 3.11 7.07
CA GLU A 177 13.50 3.00 8.28
C GLU A 177 12.82 1.63 8.41
N LEU A 178 12.21 1.14 7.34
CA LEU A 178 11.58 -0.19 7.34
C LEU A 178 12.62 -1.30 7.56
N HIS A 179 13.82 -1.14 7.00
CA HIS A 179 14.93 -2.05 7.26
C HIS A 179 15.40 -1.96 8.72
N ARG A 180 15.47 -0.76 9.33
CA ARG A 180 15.84 -0.58 10.75
C ARG A 180 14.92 -1.35 11.68
N ILE A 181 13.59 -1.23 11.49
CA ILE A 181 12.61 -1.86 12.38
C ILE A 181 12.42 -3.35 12.14
N LEU A 182 12.85 -3.90 11.00
CA LEU A 182 12.89 -5.34 10.76
C LEU A 182 13.98 -5.99 11.59
N ARG A 183 13.71 -7.14 12.21
CA ARG A 183 14.72 -7.95 12.86
C ARG A 183 15.68 -8.58 11.83
N PRO A 184 16.89 -8.98 12.22
CA PRO A 184 17.72 -9.85 11.39
C PRO A 184 16.94 -11.10 10.93
N GLY A 185 17.07 -11.46 9.65
CA GLY A 185 16.29 -12.53 9.04
C GLY A 185 14.81 -12.21 8.81
N GLY A 186 14.35 -10.98 9.11
CA GLY A 186 13.01 -10.50 8.79
C GLY A 186 12.83 -10.14 7.32
N LEU A 187 11.60 -9.93 6.89
CA LEU A 187 11.31 -9.62 5.50
C LEU A 187 10.40 -8.39 5.31
N MET A 188 10.61 -7.68 4.21
CA MET A 188 9.73 -6.64 3.71
C MET A 188 9.02 -7.10 2.45
N ILE A 189 7.68 -6.95 2.40
CA ILE A 189 6.90 -7.12 1.18
C ILE A 189 6.42 -5.74 0.71
N ALA A 190 6.80 -5.34 -0.50
CA ALA A 190 6.43 -4.06 -1.07
C ALA A 190 5.74 -4.23 -2.42
N THR A 191 4.80 -3.34 -2.74
CA THR A 191 4.24 -3.28 -4.08
C THR A 191 4.64 -1.99 -4.79
N THR A 192 4.89 -2.10 -6.09
CA THR A 192 5.32 -0.99 -6.94
C THR A 192 4.54 -0.94 -8.26
N HIS A 193 4.49 0.23 -8.88
CA HIS A 193 4.03 0.38 -10.25
C HIS A 193 5.16 -0.01 -11.21
N GLY A 194 5.13 -1.24 -11.70
CA GLY A 194 6.09 -1.72 -12.70
C GLY A 194 5.60 -1.56 -14.14
N ASP A 195 5.97 -2.50 -15.01
CA ASP A 195 5.70 -2.44 -16.45
C ASP A 195 4.23 -2.27 -16.82
N HIS A 196 3.33 -2.86 -16.04
CA HIS A 196 1.88 -2.68 -16.25
C HIS A 196 1.44 -1.21 -16.18
N TYR A 197 2.17 -0.37 -15.45
CA TYR A 197 1.86 1.05 -15.25
C TYR A 197 2.57 2.00 -16.22
N ARG A 198 3.33 1.49 -17.21
CA ARG A 198 3.98 2.31 -18.25
C ARG A 198 3.01 3.22 -19.00
N TYR A 199 1.73 2.88 -19.06
CA TYR A 199 0.69 3.74 -19.66
C TYR A 199 0.49 5.08 -18.94
N LEU A 200 0.98 5.24 -17.72
CA LEU A 200 1.01 6.51 -16.98
C LEU A 200 2.08 7.47 -17.51
N LEU A 201 3.11 6.94 -18.18
CA LEU A 201 4.20 7.71 -18.77
C LEU A 201 3.72 8.29 -20.09
N THR A 202 3.42 9.59 -20.10
CA THR A 202 2.81 10.24 -21.28
C THR A 202 3.79 11.02 -22.13
N GLN A 203 4.99 11.30 -21.60
CA GLN A 203 6.04 12.04 -22.27
C GLN A 203 7.16 11.11 -22.75
N LYS A 204 7.71 11.39 -23.94
CA LYS A 204 8.87 10.61 -24.48
C LYS A 204 10.04 10.58 -23.49
N ARG A 205 10.28 11.71 -22.78
CA ARG A 205 11.34 11.79 -21.75
C ARG A 205 11.08 10.81 -20.61
N GLU A 206 9.84 10.71 -20.13
CA GLU A 206 9.46 9.78 -19.05
C GLU A 206 9.63 8.33 -19.48
N MET A 207 9.17 7.98 -20.69
CA MET A 207 9.35 6.64 -21.26
C MET A 207 10.84 6.30 -21.42
N GLY A 208 11.62 7.24 -21.96
CA GLY A 208 13.07 7.03 -22.12
C GLY A 208 13.81 6.89 -20.78
N ALA A 209 13.41 7.62 -19.73
CA ALA A 209 13.97 7.46 -18.39
C ALA A 209 13.65 6.05 -17.84
N TYR A 210 12.39 5.62 -17.94
CA TYR A 210 11.99 4.29 -17.53
C TYR A 210 12.77 3.18 -18.27
N ASP A 211 12.92 3.31 -19.60
CA ASP A 211 13.66 2.35 -20.43
C ASP A 211 15.17 2.28 -20.10
N ARG A 212 15.73 3.37 -19.54
CA ARG A 212 17.10 3.38 -18.98
C ARG A 212 17.19 2.81 -17.56
N GLY A 213 16.06 2.39 -16.97
CA GLY A 213 16.02 1.87 -15.61
C GLY A 213 15.96 2.95 -14.52
N GLU A 214 15.55 4.17 -14.85
CA GLU A 214 15.41 5.27 -13.91
C GLU A 214 13.99 5.34 -13.34
N LEU A 215 13.85 5.61 -12.03
CA LEU A 215 12.56 5.89 -11.41
C LEU A 215 11.92 7.11 -12.06
N VAL A 216 10.64 7.01 -12.43
CA VAL A 216 9.88 8.14 -12.96
C VAL A 216 8.82 8.58 -11.96
N THR A 217 8.91 9.83 -11.50
CA THR A 217 7.97 10.41 -10.54
C THR A 217 7.26 11.64 -11.11
N GLN A 218 6.04 11.86 -10.66
CA GLN A 218 5.28 13.08 -10.98
C GLN A 218 5.44 14.13 -9.86
N ALA A 219 6.52 14.89 -9.93
CA ALA A 219 6.90 15.90 -8.93
C ALA A 219 5.96 17.13 -8.84
N ARG A 220 4.90 17.21 -9.67
CA ARG A 220 3.96 18.35 -9.68
C ARG A 220 2.87 18.25 -8.62
N PHE A 221 2.80 17.15 -7.88
CA PHE A 221 1.79 16.90 -6.87
C PHE A 221 2.39 16.79 -5.49
N THR A 222 1.54 17.00 -4.49
CA THR A 222 1.92 16.79 -3.09
C THR A 222 2.22 15.32 -2.87
N GLU A 223 3.41 15.03 -2.41
CA GLU A 223 3.89 13.71 -2.06
C GLU A 223 2.99 13.05 -1.00
N GLY A 224 2.84 11.74 -1.07
CA GLY A 224 1.95 10.99 -0.20
C GLY A 224 0.46 11.08 -0.57
N LYS A 225 0.10 11.90 -1.55
CA LYS A 225 -1.28 12.01 -2.03
C LYS A 225 -1.52 11.18 -3.29
N LYS A 226 -2.74 10.70 -3.49
CA LYS A 226 -3.15 9.81 -4.59
C LYS A 226 -2.85 10.31 -6.01
N TRP A 227 -2.60 11.61 -6.17
CA TRP A 227 -2.24 12.22 -7.45
C TRP A 227 -0.74 12.21 -7.74
N TYR A 228 0.09 12.04 -6.72
CA TYR A 228 1.50 11.77 -6.90
C TYR A 228 1.65 10.32 -7.32
N PHE A 229 2.42 10.03 -8.35
CA PHE A 229 2.74 8.66 -8.69
C PHE A 229 4.22 8.48 -9.03
N ALA A 230 4.71 7.30 -8.76
CA ALA A 230 6.01 6.81 -9.16
C ALA A 230 5.83 5.52 -9.97
N VAL A 231 6.62 5.37 -11.04
CA VAL A 231 6.69 4.15 -11.86
C VAL A 231 8.10 3.61 -11.78
N HIS A 232 8.23 2.34 -11.43
CA HIS A 232 9.46 1.72 -10.97
C HIS A 232 9.94 0.68 -11.97
N PRO A 233 11.03 0.92 -12.71
CA PRO A 233 11.67 -0.14 -13.46
C PRO A 233 12.14 -1.26 -12.52
N PRO A 234 11.98 -2.55 -12.85
CA PRO A 234 12.42 -3.65 -11.99
C PRO A 234 13.90 -3.59 -11.60
N VAL A 235 14.76 -3.12 -12.49
CA VAL A 235 16.19 -2.93 -12.22
C VAL A 235 16.41 -1.86 -11.14
N TRP A 236 15.62 -0.79 -11.15
CA TRP A 236 15.69 0.26 -10.14
C TRP A 236 15.25 -0.24 -8.76
N VAL A 237 14.18 -1.04 -8.70
CA VAL A 237 13.72 -1.63 -7.44
C VAL A 237 14.81 -2.49 -6.81
N ARG A 238 15.47 -3.36 -7.59
CA ARG A 238 16.56 -4.20 -7.08
C ARG A 238 17.80 -3.40 -6.66
N GLY A 239 18.20 -2.44 -7.48
CA GLY A 239 19.46 -1.71 -7.30
C GLY A 239 19.37 -0.49 -6.36
N HIS A 240 18.16 -0.02 -6.04
CA HIS A 240 17.97 1.19 -5.22
C HIS A 240 16.98 0.95 -4.07
N LEU A 241 15.72 0.59 -4.38
CA LEU A 241 14.70 0.44 -3.34
C LEU A 241 15.06 -0.68 -2.35
N LEU A 242 15.50 -1.81 -2.84
CA LEU A 242 15.81 -3.00 -2.03
C LEU A 242 17.31 -3.31 -1.94
N ALA A 243 18.17 -2.35 -2.27
CA ALA A 243 19.62 -2.55 -2.31
C ALA A 243 20.26 -2.94 -0.95
N ALA A 244 19.62 -2.55 0.16
CA ALA A 244 20.09 -2.91 1.51
C ALA A 244 19.70 -4.33 1.96
N PHE A 245 18.87 -5.03 1.18
CA PHE A 245 18.42 -6.38 1.49
C PHE A 245 19.36 -7.40 0.84
N GLU A 246 19.70 -8.45 1.59
CA GLU A 246 20.62 -9.50 1.14
C GLU A 246 20.08 -10.30 -0.05
N ARG A 247 18.78 -10.59 -0.03
CA ARG A 247 18.07 -11.30 -1.09
C ARG A 247 16.83 -10.54 -1.48
N VAL A 248 16.59 -10.43 -2.80
CA VAL A 248 15.42 -9.74 -3.37
C VAL A 248 14.71 -10.66 -4.36
N GLU A 249 13.44 -10.90 -4.12
CA GLU A 249 12.57 -11.68 -4.98
C GLU A 249 11.46 -10.81 -5.58
N GLN A 250 11.17 -11.00 -6.86
CA GLN A 250 9.96 -10.49 -7.50
C GLN A 250 8.97 -11.64 -7.61
N VAL A 251 7.79 -11.46 -7.06
CA VAL A 251 6.76 -12.49 -7.01
C VAL A 251 5.67 -12.16 -8.02
N ALA A 252 5.38 -13.11 -8.90
CA ALA A 252 4.18 -13.00 -9.72
C ALA A 252 2.95 -13.20 -8.83
N PRO A 253 2.05 -12.23 -8.73
CA PRO A 253 0.77 -12.46 -8.04
C PRO A 253 0.01 -13.56 -8.78
N GLY A 254 -0.58 -14.49 -8.02
CA GLY A 254 -1.41 -15.54 -8.62
C GLY A 254 -2.63 -14.94 -9.32
N PRO A 255 -3.28 -15.69 -10.23
CA PRO A 255 -4.41 -15.20 -11.04
C PRO A 255 -5.57 -14.67 -10.19
N ASP A 256 -5.74 -15.20 -8.99
CA ASP A 256 -6.84 -14.83 -8.09
C ASP A 256 -6.57 -13.55 -7.27
N ALA A 257 -5.34 -13.04 -7.28
CA ALA A 257 -4.99 -11.85 -6.49
C ALA A 257 -5.54 -10.54 -7.11
N GLY A 258 -5.87 -10.53 -8.40
CA GLY A 258 -6.36 -9.33 -9.11
C GLY A 258 -5.40 -8.14 -9.05
N MET A 259 -4.12 -8.41 -8.75
CA MET A 259 -3.10 -7.38 -8.49
C MET A 259 -2.35 -7.05 -9.77
N MET A 260 -2.33 -5.77 -10.12
CA MET A 260 -1.59 -5.26 -11.28
C MET A 260 -0.23 -4.65 -10.91
N GLN A 261 0.03 -4.47 -9.63
CA GLN A 261 1.31 -3.98 -9.12
C GLN A 261 2.30 -5.14 -9.00
N ASP A 262 3.57 -4.84 -9.25
CA ASP A 262 4.65 -5.78 -8.96
C ASP A 262 4.76 -5.98 -7.45
N VAL A 263 4.99 -7.23 -7.05
CA VAL A 263 5.20 -7.62 -5.65
C VAL A 263 6.67 -7.99 -5.45
N TRP A 264 7.28 -7.41 -4.46
CA TRP A 264 8.69 -7.59 -4.14
C TRP A 264 8.86 -8.07 -2.70
N ILE A 265 9.82 -8.95 -2.48
CA ILE A 265 10.25 -9.35 -1.14
C ILE A 265 11.72 -9.02 -0.99
N GLY A 266 12.07 -8.25 0.05
CA GLY A 266 13.43 -8.03 0.50
C GLY A 266 13.67 -8.75 1.81
N PHE A 267 14.76 -9.51 1.94
CA PHE A 267 15.14 -10.24 3.13
C PHE A 267 16.30 -9.53 3.83
N LYS A 268 16.09 -9.15 5.09
CA LYS A 268 17.14 -8.53 5.90
C LYS A 268 18.19 -9.60 6.26
N PRO A 269 19.51 -9.31 6.18
CA PRO A 269 20.56 -10.23 6.61
C PRO A 269 20.33 -10.77 8.01
N HIS A 270 20.83 -11.99 8.26
CA HIS A 270 20.73 -12.61 9.59
C HIS A 270 21.69 -11.99 10.63
N GLY A 271 22.63 -11.14 10.23
CA GLY A 271 23.60 -10.49 11.13
C GLY A 271 24.84 -11.35 11.38
#